data_3ffa682fb43375042ea74a422652e3d3
#
_entry.id   3ffa682fb43375042ea74a422652e3d3
#
_cell.length_a   1.000
_cell.length_b   1.000
_cell.length_c   1.000
_cell.angle_alpha   90.00
_cell.angle_beta   90.00
_cell.angle_gamma   90.00
#
_symmetry.space_group_name_H-M   'P 1'
#
loop_
_entity.id
_entity.type
_entity.pdbx_description
1 polymer ?
#
loop_
_entity_poly.entity_id
_entity_poly.type
_entity_poly.pdbx_seq_one_letter_code
_entity_poly.pdbx_strand_id
1 'polypeptide(L)'
;MKICTIYNMIFILLLSLNFMLKANDLAVMKVADVPAKALYVTQPKGEVDRLFVLNQKGMVYIIKNGLTLETPFINISDRVHGSLTPGSEEGLLGLAFHPDYTKNGYFYLNYVNKNDSSIVSRFSVTNNPNIADEDTEKIILGLPQPYGNHNGGHLAFGPMDGMLYIGFGDGGKWGDPYNNAQDLNSLLGAILRINVDKGDPYSIPNDNPFINERSKRAEIFCYGLRNPWRFSFDRKTNDLLIGDVGQDLWEEVNWLSWEESFGANFGWRIMEGNHCYNPEDFCDTTGLVMPVFEYPNNASYLKILIGMDEREATGCSVTGGYVYRGAENPHLWGTYVFGDYCTGRIWSFTLNNGKPVKFRNLRPELKKHSKDVPLFISSFGEDSSGELYVVDYLGAIYKFVSNQ
;
A
#
# COMPACT_ATOMS: atom_id res chain seq x y z
N MET A 1 -4.92 15.78 -63.20
CA MET A 1 -5.58 16.07 -61.87
C MET A 1 -5.74 14.90 -60.91
N LYS A 2 -5.46 13.66 -61.26
CA LYS A 2 -5.61 12.49 -60.33
C LYS A 2 -4.34 12.08 -59.54
N ILE A 3 -3.15 12.55 -59.96
CA ILE A 3 -1.87 12.18 -59.32
C ILE A 3 -1.56 13.06 -58.11
N CYS A 4 -2.01 14.33 -58.11
CA CYS A 4 -1.78 15.24 -56.98
C CYS A 4 -2.59 14.89 -55.70
N THR A 5 -3.75 14.25 -55.87
CA THR A 5 -4.63 13.88 -54.72
C THR A 5 -4.10 12.66 -53.97
N ILE A 6 -3.40 11.74 -54.64
CA ILE A 6 -2.83 10.53 -54.01
C ILE A 6 -1.61 10.88 -53.18
N TYR A 7 -0.78 11.83 -53.62
CA TYR A 7 0.39 12.27 -52.85
C TYR A 7 -0.01 13.00 -51.55
N ASN A 8 -1.06 13.84 -51.60
CA ASN A 8 -1.57 14.50 -50.38
C ASN A 8 -2.21 13.54 -49.40
N MET A 9 -2.90 12.48 -49.83
CA MET A 9 -3.45 11.45 -48.91
C MET A 9 -2.36 10.60 -48.28
N ILE A 10 -1.29 10.26 -48.99
CA ILE A 10 -0.16 9.49 -48.46
C ILE A 10 0.64 10.35 -47.46
N PHE A 11 0.82 11.64 -47.71
CA PHE A 11 1.51 12.55 -46.82
C PHE A 11 0.72 12.82 -45.52
N ILE A 12 -0.62 12.92 -45.60
CA ILE A 12 -1.49 13.06 -44.41
C ILE A 12 -1.52 11.72 -43.61
N LEU A 13 -1.50 10.57 -44.28
CA LEU A 13 -1.43 9.26 -43.59
C LEU A 13 -0.07 9.06 -42.92
N LEU A 14 1.03 9.48 -43.54
CA LEU A 14 2.37 9.41 -42.92
C LEU A 14 2.55 10.40 -41.77
N LEU A 15 1.93 11.58 -41.84
CA LEU A 15 1.91 12.53 -40.71
C LEU A 15 1.04 12.00 -39.53
N SER A 16 -0.09 11.37 -39.82
CA SER A 16 -0.92 10.75 -38.78
C SER A 16 -0.28 9.49 -38.17
N LEU A 17 0.50 8.72 -38.94
CA LEU A 17 1.28 7.59 -38.40
C LEU A 17 2.47 8.04 -37.52
N ASN A 18 3.08 9.18 -37.81
CA ASN A 18 4.15 9.75 -36.98
C ASN A 18 3.63 10.36 -35.65
N PHE A 19 2.33 10.68 -35.56
CA PHE A 19 1.72 11.12 -34.30
C PHE A 19 1.34 9.94 -33.38
N MET A 20 1.33 8.69 -33.90
CA MET A 20 0.99 7.49 -33.10
C MET A 20 2.19 6.76 -32.50
N LEU A 21 3.41 7.22 -32.65
CA LEU A 21 4.62 6.52 -32.19
C LEU A 21 5.60 7.39 -31.37
N LYS A 22 5.11 8.35 -30.60
CA LYS A 22 5.84 8.72 -29.42
C LYS A 22 5.44 7.71 -28.33
N ALA A 23 6.30 6.74 -28.10
CA ALA A 23 6.25 5.98 -26.85
C ALA A 23 6.37 7.03 -25.74
N ASN A 24 5.31 7.25 -24.99
CA ASN A 24 5.39 8.10 -23.82
C ASN A 24 6.27 7.35 -22.81
N ASP A 25 7.53 7.73 -22.76
CA ASP A 25 8.48 7.16 -21.81
C ASP A 25 8.03 7.47 -20.40
N LEU A 26 8.00 6.45 -19.56
CA LEU A 26 7.59 6.59 -18.16
C LEU A 26 8.73 7.20 -17.34
N ALA A 27 8.41 8.21 -16.55
CA ALA A 27 9.33 8.86 -15.64
C ALA A 27 8.71 9.04 -14.25
N VAL A 28 9.52 9.39 -13.28
CA VAL A 28 9.07 9.92 -11.99
C VAL A 28 9.62 11.34 -11.81
N MET A 29 8.79 12.21 -11.29
CA MET A 29 9.15 13.59 -10.97
C MET A 29 9.05 13.79 -9.46
N LYS A 30 10.12 14.31 -8.85
CA LYS A 30 10.08 14.68 -7.45
C LYS A 30 9.11 15.84 -7.24
N VAL A 31 8.12 15.63 -6.37
CA VAL A 31 7.09 16.61 -6.03
C VAL A 31 7.55 17.53 -4.90
N ALA A 32 8.07 16.92 -3.82
CA ALA A 32 8.58 17.64 -2.66
C ALA A 32 9.46 16.71 -1.80
N ASP A 33 10.14 17.31 -0.84
CA ASP A 33 10.79 16.59 0.26
C ASP A 33 10.04 16.85 1.57
N VAL A 34 9.83 15.81 2.36
CA VAL A 34 9.37 15.86 3.75
C VAL A 34 10.48 15.32 4.66
N PRO A 35 10.41 15.46 6.00
CA PRO A 35 11.39 14.83 6.87
C PRO A 35 11.51 13.32 6.65
N ALA A 36 12.72 12.77 6.73
CA ALA A 36 13.00 11.34 6.59
C ALA A 36 12.12 10.47 7.51
N LYS A 37 11.89 9.24 7.12
CA LYS A 37 10.93 8.25 7.63
C LYS A 37 9.49 8.50 7.14
N ALA A 38 9.36 9.01 5.91
CA ALA A 38 8.08 9.05 5.23
C ALA A 38 7.61 7.63 4.90
N LEU A 39 6.34 7.32 5.21
CA LEU A 39 5.79 5.96 5.07
C LEU A 39 4.59 5.85 4.15
N TYR A 40 3.89 6.94 3.88
CA TYR A 40 2.68 6.89 3.07
C TYR A 40 2.30 8.27 2.55
N VAL A 41 1.68 8.33 1.38
CA VAL A 41 1.10 9.54 0.81
C VAL A 41 -0.33 9.26 0.35
N THR A 42 -1.22 10.20 0.64
CA THR A 42 -2.64 10.07 0.24
C THR A 42 -3.29 11.45 0.10
N GLN A 43 -4.50 11.45 -0.45
CA GLN A 43 -5.31 12.65 -0.61
C GLN A 43 -6.78 12.33 -0.30
N PRO A 44 -7.50 13.15 0.49
CA PRO A 44 -8.93 12.95 0.71
C PRO A 44 -9.70 13.04 -0.61
N LYS A 45 -10.77 12.29 -0.73
CA LYS A 45 -11.68 12.37 -1.87
C LYS A 45 -12.20 13.79 -2.05
N GLY A 46 -12.06 14.34 -3.27
CA GLY A 46 -12.48 15.70 -3.64
C GLY A 46 -11.47 16.80 -3.26
N GLU A 47 -10.36 16.47 -2.61
CA GLU A 47 -9.24 17.38 -2.45
C GLU A 47 -8.43 17.43 -3.76
N VAL A 48 -7.90 18.60 -4.10
CA VAL A 48 -7.12 18.78 -5.35
C VAL A 48 -5.76 19.47 -5.12
N ASP A 49 -5.60 20.18 -4.00
CA ASP A 49 -4.45 21.06 -3.78
C ASP A 49 -3.40 20.49 -2.83
N ARG A 50 -3.77 19.53 -1.97
CA ARG A 50 -2.92 19.07 -0.88
C ARG A 50 -2.72 17.57 -0.93
N LEU A 51 -1.47 17.14 -0.78
CA LEU A 51 -1.11 15.76 -0.47
C LEU A 51 -0.76 15.66 1.02
N PHE A 52 -1.13 14.56 1.64
CA PHE A 52 -0.85 14.30 3.04
C PHE A 52 0.18 13.17 3.14
N VAL A 53 1.29 13.44 3.80
CA VAL A 53 2.40 12.48 3.93
C VAL A 53 2.56 12.07 5.37
N LEU A 54 2.35 10.81 5.64
CA LEU A 54 2.54 10.19 6.95
C LEU A 54 4.03 9.94 7.20
N ASN A 55 4.47 10.30 8.40
CA ASN A 55 5.83 10.09 8.86
C ASN A 55 5.83 9.17 10.09
N GLN A 56 6.70 8.15 10.08
CA GLN A 56 6.80 7.14 11.14
C GLN A 56 6.94 7.73 12.56
N LYS A 57 7.51 8.95 12.67
CA LYS A 57 7.74 9.62 13.95
C LYS A 57 6.49 10.20 14.61
N GLY A 58 5.31 9.99 14.05
CA GLY A 58 4.06 10.45 14.64
C GLY A 58 3.53 11.77 14.07
N MET A 59 3.96 12.16 12.86
CA MET A 59 3.52 13.39 12.21
C MET A 59 2.89 13.10 10.85
N VAL A 60 1.94 13.94 10.44
CA VAL A 60 1.45 14.00 9.07
C VAL A 60 1.76 15.37 8.50
N TYR A 61 2.47 15.42 7.38
CA TYR A 61 2.81 16.66 6.69
C TYR A 61 1.86 16.92 5.51
N ILE A 62 1.71 18.19 5.16
CA ILE A 62 1.00 18.61 3.95
C ILE A 62 2.01 19.09 2.91
N ILE A 63 1.87 18.58 1.69
CA ILE A 63 2.49 19.16 0.49
C ILE A 63 1.42 19.96 -0.24
N LYS A 64 1.70 21.23 -0.51
CA LYS A 64 0.84 22.11 -1.29
C LYS A 64 1.66 22.89 -2.29
N ASN A 65 1.24 22.87 -3.57
CA ASN A 65 1.97 23.54 -4.68
C ASN A 65 3.47 23.13 -4.76
N GLY A 66 3.78 21.85 -4.52
CA GLY A 66 5.15 21.33 -4.55
C GLY A 66 6.01 21.71 -3.34
N LEU A 67 5.42 22.30 -2.30
CA LEU A 67 6.12 22.69 -1.08
C LEU A 67 5.51 22.01 0.15
N THR A 68 6.35 21.49 1.00
CA THR A 68 5.94 20.98 2.32
C THR A 68 5.66 22.13 3.26
N LEU A 69 4.48 22.13 3.88
CA LEU A 69 4.14 23.15 4.87
C LEU A 69 5.00 22.95 6.13
N GLU A 70 5.41 24.07 6.73
CA GLU A 70 6.29 24.11 7.90
C GLU A 70 5.64 23.45 9.13
N THR A 71 4.35 23.75 9.34
CA THR A 71 3.55 23.16 10.41
C THR A 71 2.94 21.84 9.94
N PRO A 72 3.15 20.71 10.65
CA PRO A 72 2.50 19.45 10.31
C PRO A 72 0.98 19.56 10.46
N PHE A 73 0.24 18.78 9.69
CA PHE A 73 -1.22 18.65 9.79
C PHE A 73 -1.66 18.15 11.16
N ILE A 74 -0.93 17.16 11.69
CA ILE A 74 -1.06 16.67 13.06
C ILE A 74 0.30 16.20 13.57
N ASN A 75 0.51 16.30 14.88
CA ASN A 75 1.68 15.79 15.57
C ASN A 75 1.26 15.02 16.84
N ILE A 76 1.39 13.68 16.79
CA ILE A 76 1.15 12.78 17.92
C ILE A 76 2.42 12.02 18.33
N SER A 77 3.59 12.61 18.08
CA SER A 77 4.89 11.97 18.36
C SER A 77 5.11 11.65 19.84
N ASP A 78 4.42 12.34 20.73
CA ASP A 78 4.39 12.08 22.17
C ASP A 78 3.71 10.76 22.54
N ARG A 79 2.82 10.24 21.69
CA ARG A 79 2.04 9.00 21.87
C ARG A 79 2.67 7.77 21.21
N VAL A 80 3.51 8.00 20.19
CA VAL A 80 4.06 6.96 19.33
C VAL A 80 5.31 6.32 19.95
N HIS A 81 5.43 4.99 19.86
CA HIS A 81 6.58 4.20 20.29
C HIS A 81 7.42 3.71 19.11
N GLY A 82 8.68 3.32 19.37
CA GLY A 82 9.58 2.63 18.44
C GLY A 82 10.17 3.49 17.31
N SER A 83 9.54 4.61 16.97
CA SER A 83 9.87 5.43 15.81
C SER A 83 11.32 5.96 15.75
N LEU A 84 12.02 6.01 16.87
CA LEU A 84 13.42 6.45 16.97
C LEU A 84 14.41 5.28 16.99
N THR A 85 13.96 4.06 17.21
CA THR A 85 14.80 2.86 17.21
C THR A 85 15.17 2.51 15.77
N PRO A 86 16.47 2.39 15.43
CA PRO A 86 16.87 1.96 14.08
C PRO A 86 16.34 0.56 13.77
N GLY A 87 15.71 0.42 12.58
CA GLY A 87 15.13 -0.85 12.13
C GLY A 87 13.81 -1.24 12.80
N SER A 88 13.25 -0.40 13.68
CA SER A 88 11.91 -0.64 14.24
C SER A 88 10.84 -0.50 13.17
N GLU A 89 9.88 -1.43 13.16
CA GLU A 89 8.67 -1.37 12.35
C GLU A 89 7.53 -0.62 13.05
N GLU A 90 7.71 -0.26 14.32
CA GLU A 90 6.76 0.52 15.09
C GLU A 90 6.74 1.99 14.66
N GLY A 91 5.72 2.71 15.08
CA GLY A 91 5.60 4.10 14.75
C GLY A 91 4.16 4.50 14.41
N LEU A 92 4.00 5.61 13.72
CA LEU A 92 2.77 5.98 13.02
C LEU A 92 2.79 5.29 11.64
N LEU A 93 1.86 4.35 11.40
CA LEU A 93 1.94 3.37 10.30
C LEU A 93 0.83 3.51 9.27
N GLY A 94 -0.33 4.05 9.66
CA GLY A 94 -1.50 4.15 8.78
C GLY A 94 -2.22 5.49 8.88
N LEU A 95 -2.75 5.95 7.75
CA LEU A 95 -3.59 7.13 7.61
C LEU A 95 -4.69 6.84 6.60
N ALA A 96 -5.94 7.08 6.96
CA ALA A 96 -7.05 7.07 6.03
C ALA A 96 -8.01 8.23 6.31
N PHE A 97 -8.40 8.96 5.27
CA PHE A 97 -9.45 9.96 5.38
C PHE A 97 -10.82 9.32 5.21
N HIS A 98 -11.77 9.74 6.04
CA HIS A 98 -13.15 9.30 5.90
C HIS A 98 -13.69 9.61 4.49
N PRO A 99 -14.52 8.73 3.86
CA PRO A 99 -15.09 9.01 2.54
C PRO A 99 -15.81 10.36 2.43
N ASP A 100 -16.43 10.80 3.52
CA ASP A 100 -17.09 12.11 3.67
C ASP A 100 -16.22 13.15 4.40
N TYR A 101 -14.90 13.06 4.36
CA TYR A 101 -13.98 13.98 5.05
C TYR A 101 -14.29 15.46 4.82
N THR A 102 -14.64 15.83 3.61
CA THR A 102 -15.01 17.22 3.26
C THR A 102 -16.24 17.73 4.03
N LYS A 103 -17.08 16.83 4.58
CA LYS A 103 -18.29 17.17 5.36
C LYS A 103 -18.04 17.05 6.86
N ASN A 104 -17.37 15.98 7.29
CA ASN A 104 -17.24 15.63 8.71
C ASN A 104 -15.86 15.93 9.31
N GLY A 105 -14.85 16.16 8.47
CA GLY A 105 -13.48 16.44 8.92
C GLY A 105 -12.75 15.25 9.56
N TYR A 106 -13.29 14.03 9.49
CA TYR A 106 -12.74 12.87 10.17
C TYR A 106 -11.65 12.19 9.35
N PHE A 107 -10.58 11.76 10.04
CA PHE A 107 -9.55 10.89 9.51
C PHE A 107 -9.08 9.92 10.60
N TYR A 108 -8.42 8.85 10.18
CA TYR A 108 -8.02 7.74 11.04
C TYR A 108 -6.52 7.55 10.95
N LEU A 109 -5.91 7.31 12.10
CA LEU A 109 -4.50 6.96 12.22
C LEU A 109 -4.36 5.59 12.86
N ASN A 110 -3.37 4.82 12.42
CA ASN A 110 -2.89 3.62 13.10
C ASN A 110 -1.47 3.87 13.56
N TYR A 111 -1.21 3.67 14.84
CA TYR A 111 0.12 3.84 15.42
C TYR A 111 0.37 2.83 16.54
N VAL A 112 1.64 2.51 16.79
CA VAL A 112 2.05 1.74 17.98
C VAL A 112 2.28 2.72 19.13
N ASN A 113 1.60 2.51 20.25
CA ASN A 113 1.73 3.35 21.43
C ASN A 113 2.86 2.89 22.37
N LYS A 114 3.14 3.67 23.40
CA LYS A 114 4.21 3.39 24.40
C LYS A 114 3.98 2.13 25.27
N ASN A 115 2.83 1.48 25.12
CA ASN A 115 2.51 0.23 25.82
C ASN A 115 2.50 -0.95 24.82
N ASP A 116 3.25 -0.83 23.72
CA ASP A 116 3.42 -1.86 22.68
C ASP A 116 2.07 -2.35 22.13
N SER A 117 1.14 -1.42 21.89
CA SER A 117 -0.17 -1.73 21.32
C SER A 117 -0.41 -0.93 20.04
N SER A 118 -0.87 -1.59 19.01
CA SER A 118 -1.40 -0.92 17.83
C SER A 118 -2.73 -0.28 18.18
N ILE A 119 -2.84 1.02 17.91
CA ILE A 119 -4.01 1.84 18.19
C ILE A 119 -4.54 2.39 16.88
N VAL A 120 -5.81 2.14 16.60
CA VAL A 120 -6.55 2.81 15.53
C VAL A 120 -7.41 3.87 16.17
N SER A 121 -7.18 5.13 15.83
CA SER A 121 -7.91 6.28 16.38
C SER A 121 -8.47 7.17 15.29
N ARG A 122 -9.66 7.76 15.56
CA ARG A 122 -10.24 8.83 14.77
C ARG A 122 -9.84 10.18 15.34
N PHE A 123 -9.52 11.12 14.47
CA PHE A 123 -9.27 12.53 14.76
C PHE A 123 -10.16 13.43 13.91
N SER A 124 -10.18 14.71 14.21
CA SER A 124 -10.92 15.73 13.48
C SER A 124 -10.00 16.86 13.03
N VAL A 125 -10.27 17.43 11.84
CA VAL A 125 -9.64 18.66 11.40
C VAL A 125 -10.26 19.85 12.15
N THR A 126 -9.46 20.90 12.41
CA THR A 126 -9.93 22.17 12.97
C THR A 126 -10.64 23.02 11.89
N ASN A 127 -11.07 24.23 12.26
CA ASN A 127 -11.54 25.22 11.29
C ASN A 127 -10.45 25.67 10.27
N ASN A 128 -9.17 25.47 10.60
CA ASN A 128 -8.08 25.60 9.65
C ASN A 128 -7.89 24.22 8.97
N PRO A 129 -8.17 24.09 7.66
CA PRO A 129 -8.10 22.79 6.99
C PRO A 129 -6.68 22.22 6.88
N ASN A 130 -5.65 22.98 7.27
CA ASN A 130 -4.26 22.53 7.31
C ASN A 130 -3.82 22.04 8.70
N ILE A 131 -4.69 22.10 9.70
CA ILE A 131 -4.38 21.73 11.10
C ILE A 131 -5.47 20.79 11.63
N ALA A 132 -5.08 19.64 12.10
CA ALA A 132 -5.98 18.76 12.83
C ALA A 132 -5.87 19.03 14.36
N ASP A 133 -6.90 18.62 15.07
CA ASP A 133 -6.99 18.74 16.52
C ASP A 133 -6.59 17.40 17.16
N GLU A 134 -5.42 17.35 17.78
CA GLU A 134 -4.89 16.14 18.43
C GLU A 134 -5.67 15.74 19.68
N ASP A 135 -6.38 16.68 20.31
CA ASP A 135 -7.20 16.44 21.50
C ASP A 135 -8.55 15.79 21.16
N THR A 136 -8.91 15.74 19.88
CA THR A 136 -10.15 15.07 19.41
C THR A 136 -10.01 13.56 19.27
N GLU A 137 -8.90 12.99 19.71
CA GLU A 137 -8.66 11.54 19.59
C GLU A 137 -9.80 10.71 20.16
N LYS A 138 -10.37 9.85 19.33
CA LYS A 138 -11.27 8.78 19.75
C LYS A 138 -10.68 7.44 19.36
N ILE A 139 -10.27 6.64 20.34
CA ILE A 139 -9.79 5.29 20.10
C ILE A 139 -10.92 4.44 19.54
N ILE A 140 -10.68 3.83 18.39
CA ILE A 140 -11.59 2.91 17.71
C ILE A 140 -11.24 1.47 18.07
N LEU A 141 -9.95 1.10 18.01
CA LEU A 141 -9.48 -0.25 18.30
C LEU A 141 -8.09 -0.18 18.91
N GLY A 142 -7.85 -1.02 19.93
CA GLY A 142 -6.53 -1.24 20.52
C GLY A 142 -6.18 -2.73 20.49
N LEU A 143 -4.97 -3.06 20.01
CA LEU A 143 -4.51 -4.43 19.87
C LEU A 143 -3.08 -4.55 20.41
N PRO A 144 -2.86 -5.27 21.53
CA PRO A 144 -1.53 -5.53 22.04
C PRO A 144 -0.66 -6.24 20.99
N GLN A 145 0.58 -5.78 20.82
CA GLN A 145 1.55 -6.40 19.93
C GLN A 145 2.51 -7.28 20.76
N PRO A 146 2.66 -8.56 20.42
CA PRO A 146 3.58 -9.45 21.15
C PRO A 146 5.04 -9.09 20.97
N TYR A 147 5.38 -8.48 19.81
CA TYR A 147 6.74 -8.08 19.44
C TYR A 147 6.72 -6.74 18.68
N GLY A 148 7.87 -6.09 18.57
CA GLY A 148 8.04 -4.79 17.92
C GLY A 148 8.18 -4.83 16.40
N ASN A 149 7.83 -5.96 15.75
CA ASN A 149 7.85 -6.13 14.30
C ASN A 149 6.56 -6.79 13.80
N HIS A 150 6.35 -6.80 12.48
CA HIS A 150 5.13 -7.25 11.80
C HIS A 150 3.86 -6.55 12.32
N ASN A 151 3.96 -5.24 12.54
CA ASN A 151 2.82 -4.47 13.05
C ASN A 151 1.78 -4.16 11.97
N GLY A 152 2.15 -4.26 10.67
CA GLY A 152 1.27 -3.88 9.55
C GLY A 152 0.86 -2.42 9.62
N GLY A 153 -0.41 -2.18 9.95
CA GLY A 153 -0.93 -0.86 10.30
C GLY A 153 -1.54 -0.06 9.17
N HIS A 154 -1.58 -0.58 7.95
CA HIS A 154 -2.23 0.12 6.85
C HIS A 154 -3.75 0.26 7.07
N LEU A 155 -4.28 1.43 6.70
CA LEU A 155 -5.70 1.76 6.75
C LEU A 155 -6.19 2.13 5.35
N ALA A 156 -7.33 1.60 4.95
CA ALA A 156 -8.02 2.00 3.73
C ALA A 156 -9.54 1.96 3.90
N PHE A 157 -10.25 2.91 3.30
CA PHE A 157 -11.69 2.78 3.14
C PHE A 157 -12.00 2.03 1.84
N GLY A 158 -12.88 1.02 1.92
CA GLY A 158 -13.36 0.29 0.76
C GLY A 158 -14.11 1.22 -0.20
N PRO A 159 -13.71 1.27 -1.49
CA PRO A 159 -14.31 2.23 -2.43
C PRO A 159 -15.78 1.94 -2.73
N MET A 160 -16.23 0.69 -2.56
CA MET A 160 -17.60 0.27 -2.84
C MET A 160 -18.51 0.38 -1.61
N ASP A 161 -18.02 0.06 -0.43
CA ASP A 161 -18.85 -0.13 0.77
C ASP A 161 -18.64 0.95 1.85
N GLY A 162 -17.54 1.73 1.74
CA GLY A 162 -17.19 2.77 2.71
C GLY A 162 -16.79 2.26 4.09
N MET A 163 -16.55 0.95 4.26
CA MET A 163 -16.06 0.37 5.52
C MET A 163 -14.57 0.66 5.70
N LEU A 164 -14.12 0.73 6.94
CA LEU A 164 -12.69 0.85 7.26
C LEU A 164 -12.06 -0.54 7.29
N TYR A 165 -11.02 -0.71 6.47
CA TYR A 165 -10.17 -1.90 6.45
C TYR A 165 -8.86 -1.60 7.16
N ILE A 166 -8.39 -2.55 7.98
CA ILE A 166 -7.22 -2.42 8.85
C ILE A 166 -6.35 -3.66 8.67
N GLY A 167 -5.12 -3.51 8.20
CA GLY A 167 -4.17 -4.61 8.09
C GLY A 167 -3.31 -4.73 9.35
N PHE A 168 -3.26 -5.92 9.93
CA PHE A 168 -2.33 -6.27 11.00
C PHE A 168 -1.49 -7.48 10.61
N GLY A 169 -0.19 -7.43 10.93
CA GLY A 169 0.68 -8.59 10.81
C GLY A 169 0.42 -9.63 11.92
N ASP A 170 1.17 -10.73 11.86
CA ASP A 170 1.06 -11.86 12.78
C ASP A 170 1.51 -11.54 14.23
N GLY A 171 1.99 -10.32 14.48
CA GLY A 171 2.46 -9.84 15.77
C GLY A 171 3.94 -10.06 16.00
N GLY A 172 4.67 -10.52 14.96
CA GLY A 172 6.12 -10.49 14.92
C GLY A 172 6.84 -11.75 15.39
N LYS A 173 8.16 -11.61 15.51
CA LYS A 173 9.12 -12.68 15.68
C LYS A 173 9.19 -13.62 14.47
N TRP A 174 10.10 -14.58 14.51
CA TRP A 174 10.32 -15.50 13.41
C TRP A 174 9.28 -16.63 13.41
N GLY A 175 8.64 -16.88 12.26
CA GLY A 175 7.78 -18.03 12.03
C GLY A 175 6.45 -18.03 12.76
N ASP A 176 5.92 -16.88 13.16
CA ASP A 176 4.65 -16.75 13.88
C ASP A 176 4.53 -17.79 15.03
N PRO A 177 5.28 -17.64 16.12
CA PRO A 177 5.38 -18.67 17.16
C PRO A 177 4.06 -18.96 17.85
N TYR A 178 3.10 -18.04 17.78
CA TYR A 178 1.77 -18.19 18.39
C TYR A 178 0.72 -18.68 17.39
N ASN A 179 1.10 -18.84 16.10
CA ASN A 179 0.18 -19.20 15.02
C ASN A 179 -1.00 -18.22 14.89
N ASN A 180 -0.74 -16.94 15.14
CA ASN A 180 -1.76 -15.89 15.12
C ASN A 180 -2.45 -15.75 13.77
N ALA A 181 -1.67 -15.90 12.67
CA ALA A 181 -2.20 -15.75 11.33
C ALA A 181 -3.25 -16.82 10.95
N GLN A 182 -3.27 -17.97 11.65
CA GLN A 182 -4.27 -19.03 11.47
C GLN A 182 -5.28 -19.10 12.62
N ASP A 183 -5.13 -18.27 13.67
CA ASP A 183 -6.07 -18.24 14.80
C ASP A 183 -7.16 -17.17 14.58
N LEU A 184 -8.33 -17.60 14.18
CA LEU A 184 -9.50 -16.72 13.98
C LEU A 184 -10.06 -16.10 15.28
N ASN A 185 -9.51 -16.41 16.45
CA ASN A 185 -9.76 -15.69 17.71
C ASN A 185 -8.81 -14.49 17.89
N SER A 186 -7.74 -14.42 17.10
CA SER A 186 -6.79 -13.30 17.04
C SER A 186 -7.19 -12.30 15.98
N LEU A 187 -6.87 -11.01 16.16
CA LEU A 187 -6.97 -9.98 15.11
C LEU A 187 -5.63 -9.81 14.38
N LEU A 188 -4.59 -10.51 14.81
CA LEU A 188 -3.27 -10.50 14.18
C LEU A 188 -3.24 -11.40 12.94
N GLY A 189 -2.37 -11.09 11.98
CA GLY A 189 -2.24 -11.83 10.73
C GLY A 189 -3.45 -11.72 9.80
N ALA A 190 -4.15 -10.57 9.84
CA ALA A 190 -5.44 -10.41 9.18
C ALA A 190 -5.66 -9.00 8.63
N ILE A 191 -6.56 -8.88 7.69
CA ILE A 191 -7.23 -7.62 7.35
C ILE A 191 -8.60 -7.64 8.00
N LEU A 192 -8.90 -6.62 8.79
CA LEU A 192 -10.18 -6.41 9.47
C LEU A 192 -11.08 -5.50 8.63
N ARG A 193 -12.41 -5.62 8.79
CA ARG A 193 -13.41 -4.75 8.16
C ARG A 193 -14.45 -4.33 9.19
N ILE A 194 -14.54 -3.02 9.44
CA ILE A 194 -15.43 -2.43 10.45
C ILE A 194 -16.20 -1.22 9.90
N ASN A 195 -17.38 -0.96 10.48
CA ASN A 195 -18.18 0.21 10.17
C ASN A 195 -17.97 1.26 11.26
N VAL A 196 -17.32 2.37 10.92
CA VAL A 196 -17.01 3.48 11.84
C VAL A 196 -18.10 4.55 11.89
N ASP A 197 -19.13 4.45 11.05
CA ASP A 197 -20.29 5.34 11.03
C ASP A 197 -21.42 4.86 11.94
N LYS A 198 -21.32 3.62 12.43
CA LYS A 198 -22.34 3.00 13.28
C LYS A 198 -21.70 2.36 14.51
N GLY A 199 -22.48 2.35 15.60
CA GLY A 199 -22.00 1.81 16.88
C GLY A 199 -21.09 2.77 17.64
N ASP A 200 -20.55 2.31 18.77
CA ASP A 200 -19.59 3.03 19.58
C ASP A 200 -18.60 2.04 20.21
N PRO A 201 -17.34 2.03 19.83
CA PRO A 201 -16.65 2.92 18.86
C PRO A 201 -16.88 2.58 17.39
N TYR A 202 -17.35 1.37 17.04
CA TYR A 202 -17.69 0.90 15.69
C TYR A 202 -18.76 -0.20 15.76
N SER A 203 -19.26 -0.63 14.62
CA SER A 203 -20.06 -1.84 14.48
C SER A 203 -19.45 -2.80 13.46
N ILE A 204 -19.83 -4.08 13.56
CA ILE A 204 -19.43 -5.09 12.58
C ILE A 204 -20.44 -5.06 11.42
N PRO A 205 -20.01 -5.01 10.15
CA PRO A 205 -20.89 -5.17 9.01
C PRO A 205 -21.60 -6.53 9.04
N ASN A 206 -22.91 -6.53 8.73
CA ASN A 206 -23.72 -7.74 8.82
C ASN A 206 -23.33 -8.86 7.84
N ASP A 207 -22.55 -8.51 6.82
CA ASP A 207 -22.02 -9.39 5.78
C ASP A 207 -20.57 -9.79 6.03
N ASN A 208 -19.97 -9.47 7.18
CA ASN A 208 -18.63 -9.97 7.52
C ASN A 208 -18.64 -11.50 7.61
N PRO A 209 -17.57 -12.16 7.13
CA PRO A 209 -17.57 -13.61 6.93
C PRO A 209 -17.79 -14.41 8.22
N PHE A 210 -17.39 -13.88 9.37
CA PHE A 210 -17.46 -14.59 10.65
C PHE A 210 -18.49 -14.02 11.63
N ILE A 211 -19.39 -13.14 11.18
CA ILE A 211 -20.39 -12.43 12.03
C ILE A 211 -21.26 -13.39 12.87
N ASN A 212 -21.55 -14.58 12.35
CA ASN A 212 -22.41 -15.56 13.00
C ASN A 212 -21.63 -16.66 13.76
N GLU A 213 -20.30 -16.55 13.80
CA GLU A 213 -19.44 -17.58 14.41
C GLU A 213 -18.87 -17.12 15.75
N ARG A 214 -19.47 -17.56 16.86
CA ARG A 214 -19.10 -17.12 18.22
C ARG A 214 -17.66 -17.40 18.64
N SER A 215 -17.00 -18.37 17.99
CA SER A 215 -15.60 -18.76 18.25
C SER A 215 -14.60 -18.03 17.36
N LYS A 216 -15.05 -17.01 16.62
CA LYS A 216 -14.19 -16.25 15.71
C LYS A 216 -14.40 -14.75 15.90
N ARG A 217 -13.39 -13.98 15.58
CA ARG A 217 -13.48 -12.51 15.59
C ARG A 217 -14.27 -12.04 14.39
N ALA A 218 -15.39 -11.41 14.66
CA ALA A 218 -16.31 -10.95 13.62
C ALA A 218 -15.76 -9.77 12.79
N GLU A 219 -14.71 -9.10 13.28
CA GLU A 219 -13.99 -8.02 12.58
C GLU A 219 -13.20 -8.54 11.38
N ILE A 220 -12.78 -9.82 11.38
CA ILE A 220 -11.89 -10.39 10.36
C ILE A 220 -12.62 -10.41 9.01
N PHE A 221 -11.95 -9.81 7.99
CA PHE A 221 -12.35 -9.87 6.59
C PHE A 221 -11.65 -11.01 5.85
N CYS A 222 -10.32 -11.07 5.97
CA CYS A 222 -9.46 -12.16 5.48
C CYS A 222 -8.26 -12.33 6.42
N TYR A 223 -7.55 -13.45 6.32
CA TYR A 223 -6.53 -13.85 7.29
C TYR A 223 -5.40 -14.68 6.65
N GLY A 224 -4.48 -15.19 7.46
CA GLY A 224 -3.35 -15.96 6.97
C GLY A 224 -2.27 -15.09 6.35
N LEU A 225 -2.08 -13.88 6.87
CA LEU A 225 -1.09 -12.90 6.42
C LEU A 225 0.03 -12.79 7.44
N ARG A 226 1.27 -12.59 6.97
CA ARG A 226 2.43 -12.43 7.83
C ARG A 226 2.62 -10.98 8.28
N ASN A 227 2.80 -10.09 7.33
CA ASN A 227 2.95 -8.65 7.55
C ASN A 227 2.44 -7.88 6.32
N PRO A 228 1.11 -7.75 6.16
CA PRO A 228 0.49 -7.06 5.04
C PRO A 228 0.83 -5.57 5.12
N TRP A 229 2.03 -5.23 4.63
CA TRP A 229 2.59 -3.90 4.79
C TRP A 229 1.73 -2.84 4.13
N ARG A 230 1.35 -3.06 2.86
CA ARG A 230 0.36 -2.22 2.17
C ARG A 230 -0.60 -3.10 1.39
N PHE A 231 -1.86 -2.75 1.44
CA PHE A 231 -2.89 -3.29 0.58
C PHE A 231 -3.64 -2.15 -0.10
N SER A 232 -4.28 -2.42 -1.20
CA SER A 232 -5.09 -1.44 -1.93
C SER A 232 -6.29 -2.09 -2.58
N PHE A 233 -7.30 -1.28 -2.84
CA PHE A 233 -8.44 -1.67 -3.68
C PHE A 233 -8.31 -1.02 -5.05
N ASP A 234 -8.49 -1.80 -6.10
CA ASP A 234 -8.64 -1.22 -7.43
C ASP A 234 -9.92 -0.36 -7.48
N ARG A 235 -9.78 0.92 -7.71
CA ARG A 235 -10.91 1.89 -7.73
C ARG A 235 -12.00 1.54 -8.75
N LYS A 236 -11.73 0.69 -9.74
CA LYS A 236 -12.67 0.32 -10.80
C LYS A 236 -13.32 -1.02 -10.56
N THR A 237 -12.58 -2.03 -10.10
CA THR A 237 -13.08 -3.39 -9.93
C THR A 237 -13.36 -3.76 -8.49
N ASN A 238 -12.83 -3.00 -7.53
CA ASN A 238 -12.78 -3.26 -6.08
C ASN A 238 -11.93 -4.47 -5.70
N ASP A 239 -11.16 -5.02 -6.61
CA ASP A 239 -10.24 -6.11 -6.31
C ASP A 239 -9.27 -5.70 -5.20
N LEU A 240 -9.01 -6.62 -4.28
CA LEU A 240 -8.05 -6.46 -3.20
C LEU A 240 -6.67 -6.94 -3.67
N LEU A 241 -5.66 -6.09 -3.51
CA LEU A 241 -4.26 -6.40 -3.75
C LEU A 241 -3.47 -6.17 -2.47
N ILE A 242 -2.63 -7.14 -2.09
CA ILE A 242 -1.86 -7.11 -0.83
C ILE A 242 -0.39 -7.36 -1.17
N GLY A 243 0.51 -6.51 -0.65
CA GLY A 243 1.93 -6.83 -0.52
C GLY A 243 2.16 -7.39 0.88
N ASP A 244 2.41 -8.69 0.98
CA ASP A 244 2.69 -9.37 2.23
C ASP A 244 4.17 -9.72 2.34
N VAL A 245 4.83 -9.20 3.35
CA VAL A 245 6.28 -9.35 3.52
C VAL A 245 6.61 -10.76 4.01
N GLY A 246 7.43 -11.45 3.24
CA GLY A 246 7.87 -12.80 3.52
C GLY A 246 8.80 -12.95 4.72
N GLN A 247 9.07 -14.20 5.11
CA GLN A 247 9.91 -14.50 6.26
C GLN A 247 11.41 -14.54 5.89
N ASP A 248 11.78 -15.44 5.00
CA ASP A 248 13.17 -15.74 4.70
C ASP A 248 13.47 -15.86 3.21
N LEU A 249 12.55 -16.44 2.44
CA LEU A 249 12.83 -16.89 1.07
C LEU A 249 12.00 -16.19 0.01
N TRP A 250 10.75 -15.81 0.31
CA TRP A 250 9.81 -15.33 -0.70
C TRP A 250 9.02 -14.13 -0.24
N GLU A 251 9.06 -13.09 -1.06
CA GLU A 251 8.13 -11.95 -0.98
C GLU A 251 6.94 -12.21 -1.87
N GLU A 252 5.73 -11.75 -1.49
CA GLU A 252 4.53 -12.07 -2.23
C GLU A 252 3.58 -10.91 -2.46
N VAL A 253 2.88 -10.99 -3.60
CA VAL A 253 1.74 -10.13 -3.93
C VAL A 253 0.51 -11.01 -4.09
N ASN A 254 -0.50 -10.73 -3.30
CA ASN A 254 -1.78 -11.40 -3.35
C ASN A 254 -2.80 -10.54 -4.10
N TRP A 255 -3.73 -11.19 -4.79
CA TRP A 255 -4.87 -10.57 -5.46
C TRP A 255 -6.10 -11.45 -5.35
N LEU A 256 -7.24 -10.85 -5.04
CA LEU A 256 -8.57 -11.46 -5.13
C LEU A 256 -9.60 -10.43 -5.57
N SER A 257 -10.66 -10.90 -6.22
CA SER A 257 -11.86 -10.08 -6.34
C SER A 257 -12.41 -9.75 -4.95
N TRP A 258 -13.14 -8.66 -4.83
CA TRP A 258 -13.69 -8.26 -3.53
C TRP A 258 -14.56 -9.35 -2.91
N GLU A 259 -15.40 -10.00 -3.73
CA GLU A 259 -16.28 -11.09 -3.30
C GLU A 259 -15.52 -12.33 -2.81
N GLU A 260 -14.43 -12.70 -3.48
CA GLU A 260 -13.61 -13.84 -3.10
C GLU A 260 -12.74 -13.58 -1.86
N SER A 261 -12.57 -12.31 -1.50
CA SER A 261 -11.75 -11.92 -0.33
C SER A 261 -12.43 -12.19 1.02
N PHE A 262 -13.77 -12.42 1.05
CA PHE A 262 -14.52 -12.69 2.28
C PHE A 262 -14.11 -14.04 2.87
N GLY A 263 -13.41 -14.02 4.02
CA GLY A 263 -12.96 -15.22 4.72
C GLY A 263 -11.79 -15.93 4.05
N ALA A 264 -11.14 -15.30 3.07
CA ALA A 264 -9.97 -15.85 2.39
C ALA A 264 -8.81 -16.08 3.34
N ASN A 265 -8.11 -17.23 3.18
CA ASN A 265 -6.91 -17.59 3.92
C ASN A 265 -5.70 -17.54 2.98
N PHE A 266 -4.77 -16.60 3.20
CA PHE A 266 -3.57 -16.41 2.39
C PHE A 266 -2.40 -17.33 2.76
N GLY A 267 -2.59 -18.21 3.75
CA GLY A 267 -1.74 -19.38 3.97
C GLY A 267 -0.59 -19.22 4.95
N TRP A 268 -0.19 -18.03 5.37
CA TRP A 268 0.82 -17.89 6.41
C TRP A 268 0.33 -18.48 7.74
N ARG A 269 1.06 -19.30 8.46
CA ARG A 269 2.45 -19.79 8.32
C ARG A 269 2.55 -21.21 7.73
N ILE A 270 1.52 -21.68 7.07
CA ILE A 270 1.57 -22.97 6.36
C ILE A 270 2.47 -22.81 5.11
N MET A 271 2.32 -21.69 4.43
CA MET A 271 3.02 -21.32 3.22
C MET A 271 3.87 -20.04 3.41
N GLU A 272 4.94 -19.91 2.64
CA GLU A 272 5.65 -18.67 2.31
C GLU A 272 5.74 -18.58 0.78
N GLY A 273 5.03 -17.63 0.18
CA GLY A 273 4.80 -17.63 -1.26
C GLY A 273 4.06 -18.88 -1.70
N ASN A 274 4.50 -19.51 -2.80
CA ASN A 274 3.96 -20.77 -3.29
C ASN A 274 4.68 -22.01 -2.68
N HIS A 275 5.35 -21.86 -1.55
CA HIS A 275 6.22 -22.88 -0.95
C HIS A 275 5.73 -23.25 0.44
N CYS A 276 5.82 -24.54 0.79
CA CYS A 276 5.54 -24.99 2.16
C CYS A 276 6.55 -24.37 3.12
N TYR A 277 6.06 -23.81 4.22
CA TYR A 277 6.92 -23.25 5.26
C TYR A 277 6.88 -24.07 6.55
N ASN A 278 5.69 -24.37 7.07
CA ASN A 278 5.55 -25.19 8.28
C ASN A 278 4.29 -26.08 8.20
N PRO A 279 4.43 -27.35 7.87
CA PRO A 279 5.71 -28.08 7.68
C PRO A 279 6.43 -27.69 6.38
N GLU A 280 7.76 -27.87 6.34
CA GLU A 280 8.59 -27.53 5.17
C GLU A 280 8.25 -28.39 3.93
N ASP A 281 7.74 -29.59 4.14
CA ASP A 281 7.34 -30.52 3.10
C ASP A 281 5.89 -30.98 3.31
N PHE A 282 5.18 -31.20 2.20
CA PHE A 282 3.83 -31.80 2.19
C PHE A 282 2.78 -31.04 3.01
N CYS A 283 2.79 -29.72 2.94
CA CYS A 283 1.78 -28.89 3.58
C CYS A 283 0.40 -29.05 2.92
N ASP A 284 -0.65 -28.92 3.72
CA ASP A 284 -2.02 -28.92 3.20
C ASP A 284 -2.38 -27.51 2.69
N THR A 285 -2.55 -27.41 1.38
CA THR A 285 -2.91 -26.16 0.69
C THR A 285 -4.41 -26.03 0.42
N THR A 286 -5.23 -26.93 0.95
CA THR A 286 -6.68 -26.93 0.72
C THR A 286 -7.32 -25.66 1.26
N GLY A 287 -7.98 -24.91 0.38
CA GLY A 287 -8.67 -23.66 0.74
C GLY A 287 -7.74 -22.44 0.95
N LEU A 288 -6.45 -22.59 0.68
CA LEU A 288 -5.52 -21.45 0.71
C LEU A 288 -5.53 -20.69 -0.60
N VAL A 289 -5.36 -19.37 -0.50
CA VAL A 289 -5.16 -18.48 -1.64
C VAL A 289 -3.67 -18.36 -1.90
N MET A 290 -3.25 -18.75 -3.11
CA MET A 290 -1.87 -18.62 -3.52
C MET A 290 -1.60 -17.21 -4.07
N PRO A 291 -0.38 -16.65 -3.85
CA PRO A 291 -0.02 -15.35 -4.40
C PRO A 291 -0.04 -15.38 -5.94
N VAL A 292 -0.44 -14.26 -6.52
CA VAL A 292 -0.40 -14.09 -7.98
C VAL A 292 1.00 -13.78 -8.48
N PHE A 293 1.86 -13.27 -7.60
CA PHE A 293 3.25 -13.00 -7.90
C PHE A 293 4.10 -13.17 -6.65
N GLU A 294 5.26 -13.81 -6.82
CA GLU A 294 6.27 -13.93 -5.78
C GLU A 294 7.66 -13.65 -6.36
N TYR A 295 8.59 -13.27 -5.50
CA TYR A 295 9.99 -13.13 -5.88
C TYR A 295 10.91 -13.49 -4.71
N PRO A 296 12.14 -14.00 -4.99
CA PRO A 296 13.07 -14.39 -3.94
C PRO A 296 13.41 -13.23 -3.02
N ASN A 297 13.25 -13.46 -1.72
CA ASN A 297 13.85 -12.62 -0.70
C ASN A 297 15.36 -12.90 -0.68
N ASN A 298 16.16 -11.88 -0.92
CA ASN A 298 17.59 -11.98 -0.76
C ASN A 298 17.99 -11.26 0.54
N ALA A 299 17.97 -11.98 1.66
CA ALA A 299 18.44 -11.45 2.95
C ALA A 299 19.86 -10.88 2.91
N SER A 300 20.60 -11.18 1.84
CA SER A 300 21.87 -10.51 1.54
C SER A 300 21.66 -9.18 0.80
N TYR A 301 20.63 -8.38 1.17
CA TYR A 301 20.36 -7.09 0.52
C TYR A 301 21.60 -6.19 0.41
N LEU A 302 22.60 -6.38 1.31
CA LEU A 302 23.91 -5.74 1.19
C LEU A 302 24.59 -6.02 -0.15
N LYS A 303 24.45 -7.24 -0.72
CA LYS A 303 24.98 -7.56 -2.05
C LYS A 303 24.26 -6.76 -3.14
N ILE A 304 22.96 -6.52 -2.97
CA ILE A 304 22.16 -5.70 -3.90
C ILE A 304 22.58 -4.24 -3.79
N LEU A 305 22.71 -3.71 -2.56
CA LEU A 305 23.14 -2.34 -2.31
C LEU A 305 24.51 -2.03 -2.90
N ILE A 306 25.41 -3.00 -2.91
CA ILE A 306 26.76 -2.85 -3.51
C ILE A 306 26.84 -3.33 -4.97
N GLY A 307 25.70 -3.66 -5.61
CA GLY A 307 25.63 -4.00 -7.03
C GLY A 307 26.12 -5.39 -7.41
N MET A 308 26.17 -6.34 -6.46
CA MET A 308 26.71 -7.68 -6.72
C MET A 308 25.70 -8.72 -7.23
N ASP A 309 24.39 -8.45 -7.20
CA ASP A 309 23.38 -9.35 -7.75
C ASP A 309 22.20 -8.55 -8.31
N GLU A 310 22.10 -8.50 -9.63
CA GLU A 310 21.02 -7.83 -10.36
C GLU A 310 20.08 -8.85 -11.04
N ARG A 311 19.58 -9.83 -10.31
CA ARG A 311 18.50 -10.66 -10.84
C ARG A 311 17.27 -9.80 -11.09
N GLU A 312 16.49 -10.14 -12.11
CA GLU A 312 15.39 -9.32 -12.61
C GLU A 312 14.28 -9.11 -11.56
N ALA A 313 14.03 -10.12 -10.73
CA ALA A 313 13.06 -10.05 -9.63
C ALA A 313 13.70 -10.63 -8.36
N THR A 314 14.32 -9.79 -7.57
CA THR A 314 14.81 -10.10 -6.22
C THR A 314 14.63 -8.88 -5.34
N GLY A 315 14.42 -9.08 -4.05
CA GLY A 315 14.25 -8.01 -3.10
C GLY A 315 14.46 -8.46 -1.67
N CYS A 316 13.89 -7.76 -0.72
CA CYS A 316 13.94 -8.13 0.69
C CYS A 316 12.68 -7.76 1.47
N SER A 317 11.81 -6.93 0.91
CA SER A 317 10.59 -6.50 1.56
C SER A 317 9.66 -5.86 0.53
N VAL A 318 8.61 -6.55 0.16
CA VAL A 318 7.57 -6.04 -0.72
C VAL A 318 6.83 -4.88 -0.05
N THR A 319 6.65 -3.78 -0.78
CA THR A 319 5.92 -2.63 -0.26
C THR A 319 4.46 -2.56 -0.69
N GLY A 320 4.01 -3.51 -1.54
CA GLY A 320 2.70 -3.40 -2.17
C GLY A 320 2.65 -2.24 -3.18
N GLY A 321 1.45 -1.85 -3.59
CA GLY A 321 1.26 -0.83 -4.60
C GLY A 321 -0.20 -0.60 -4.94
N TYR A 322 -0.46 -0.06 -6.15
CA TYR A 322 -1.79 0.31 -6.62
C TYR A 322 -2.02 -0.05 -8.09
N VAL A 323 -3.26 -0.36 -8.44
CA VAL A 323 -3.68 -0.41 -9.85
C VAL A 323 -3.90 1.01 -10.34
N TYR A 324 -3.08 1.44 -11.29
CA TYR A 324 -3.17 2.79 -11.83
C TYR A 324 -4.51 3.08 -12.50
N ARG A 325 -5.20 4.15 -12.07
CA ARG A 325 -6.49 4.58 -12.59
C ARG A 325 -6.53 6.10 -12.91
N GLY A 326 -5.38 6.76 -12.89
CA GLY A 326 -5.24 8.16 -13.29
C GLY A 326 -5.36 8.37 -14.80
N ALA A 327 -5.40 9.63 -15.23
CA ALA A 327 -5.53 10.02 -16.63
C ALA A 327 -4.23 10.50 -17.28
N GLU A 328 -3.23 10.89 -16.46
CA GLU A 328 -2.00 11.49 -16.97
C GLU A 328 -1.06 10.47 -17.65
N ASN A 329 -1.16 9.18 -17.29
CA ASN A 329 -0.37 8.09 -17.85
C ASN A 329 -1.26 6.98 -18.44
N PRO A 330 -1.95 7.20 -19.59
CA PRO A 330 -2.95 6.24 -20.11
C PRO A 330 -2.41 4.84 -20.40
N HIS A 331 -1.11 4.71 -20.69
CA HIS A 331 -0.45 3.42 -20.95
C HIS A 331 -0.27 2.56 -19.68
N LEU A 332 -0.38 3.16 -18.48
CA LEU A 332 -0.41 2.43 -17.21
C LEU A 332 -1.83 2.02 -16.78
N TRP A 333 -2.87 2.48 -17.47
CA TRP A 333 -4.24 2.20 -17.07
C TRP A 333 -4.50 0.70 -16.86
N GLY A 334 -4.99 0.33 -15.66
CA GLY A 334 -5.24 -1.07 -15.30
C GLY A 334 -3.99 -1.88 -14.96
N THR A 335 -2.85 -1.22 -14.83
CA THR A 335 -1.59 -1.86 -14.45
C THR A 335 -1.37 -1.72 -12.95
N TYR A 336 -1.11 -2.82 -12.26
CA TYR A 336 -0.63 -2.80 -10.88
C TYR A 336 0.84 -2.43 -10.86
N VAL A 337 1.17 -1.39 -10.10
CA VAL A 337 2.54 -0.91 -9.91
C VAL A 337 2.89 -1.10 -8.45
N PHE A 338 4.00 -1.79 -8.17
CA PHE A 338 4.44 -2.12 -6.81
C PHE A 338 5.97 -2.07 -6.71
N GLY A 339 6.50 -2.15 -5.49
CA GLY A 339 7.92 -1.99 -5.28
C GLY A 339 8.49 -2.84 -4.17
N ASP A 340 9.81 -2.73 -4.00
CA ASP A 340 10.61 -3.34 -2.95
C ASP A 340 11.41 -2.28 -2.20
N TYR A 341 11.38 -2.36 -0.88
CA TYR A 341 12.01 -1.38 0.00
C TYR A 341 13.53 -1.34 -0.16
N CYS A 342 14.20 -2.49 -0.13
CA CYS A 342 15.66 -2.56 -0.07
C CYS A 342 16.33 -2.20 -1.39
N THR A 343 15.73 -2.60 -2.50
CA THR A 343 16.32 -2.47 -3.83
C THR A 343 15.88 -1.23 -4.55
N GLY A 344 14.80 -0.59 -4.08
CA GLY A 344 14.12 0.48 -4.78
C GLY A 344 13.63 0.05 -6.16
N ARG A 345 13.46 -1.24 -6.39
CA ARG A 345 12.88 -1.76 -7.62
C ARG A 345 11.40 -1.44 -7.68
N ILE A 346 10.94 -1.13 -8.86
CA ILE A 346 9.54 -0.90 -9.17
C ILE A 346 9.18 -1.83 -10.31
N TRP A 347 8.15 -2.64 -10.08
CA TRP A 347 7.62 -3.56 -11.06
C TRP A 347 6.18 -3.23 -11.40
N SER A 348 5.72 -3.79 -12.49
CA SER A 348 4.32 -3.71 -12.89
C SER A 348 3.87 -4.95 -13.63
N PHE A 349 2.57 -5.25 -13.51
CA PHE A 349 1.88 -6.23 -14.32
C PHE A 349 0.41 -5.83 -14.50
N THR A 350 -0.27 -6.43 -15.48
CA THR A 350 -1.72 -6.39 -15.59
C THR A 350 -2.28 -7.75 -15.21
N LEU A 351 -3.50 -7.79 -14.70
CA LEU A 351 -4.21 -9.04 -14.41
C LEU A 351 -5.09 -9.43 -15.59
N ASN A 352 -5.00 -10.70 -15.99
CA ASN A 352 -5.89 -11.30 -16.97
C ASN A 352 -6.42 -12.61 -16.41
N ASN A 353 -7.72 -12.67 -16.09
CA ASN A 353 -8.36 -13.80 -15.40
C ASN A 353 -7.58 -14.23 -14.15
N GLY A 354 -7.24 -13.29 -13.28
CA GLY A 354 -6.53 -13.54 -12.03
C GLY A 354 -5.05 -13.90 -12.16
N LYS A 355 -4.50 -13.87 -13.39
CA LYS A 355 -3.07 -14.17 -13.62
C LYS A 355 -2.32 -12.92 -14.04
N PRO A 356 -1.12 -12.69 -13.49
CA PRO A 356 -0.27 -11.60 -13.89
C PRO A 356 0.24 -11.83 -15.33
N VAL A 357 0.08 -10.82 -16.15
CA VAL A 357 0.61 -10.78 -17.52
C VAL A 357 1.32 -9.45 -17.75
N LYS A 358 2.18 -9.39 -18.77
CA LYS A 358 2.95 -8.17 -19.11
C LYS A 358 3.81 -7.65 -17.94
N PHE A 359 4.45 -8.54 -17.22
CA PHE A 359 5.39 -8.16 -16.18
C PHE A 359 6.50 -7.27 -16.75
N ARG A 360 6.81 -6.19 -16.04
CA ARG A 360 7.87 -5.24 -16.41
C ARG A 360 8.64 -4.81 -15.17
N ASN A 361 9.96 -4.75 -15.29
CA ASN A 361 10.80 -3.98 -14.37
C ASN A 361 10.85 -2.54 -14.88
N LEU A 362 10.25 -1.60 -14.15
CA LEU A 362 10.16 -0.20 -14.55
C LEU A 362 11.43 0.61 -14.20
N ARG A 363 12.25 0.14 -13.25
CA ARG A 363 13.38 0.91 -12.74
C ARG A 363 14.40 1.34 -13.81
N PRO A 364 14.80 0.50 -14.80
CA PRO A 364 15.71 0.93 -15.87
C PRO A 364 15.14 2.08 -16.71
N GLU A 365 13.84 2.03 -17.02
CA GLU A 365 13.15 3.09 -17.77
C GLU A 365 13.08 4.39 -16.95
N LEU A 366 12.69 4.29 -15.66
CA LEU A 366 12.63 5.43 -14.75
C LEU A 366 14.01 6.09 -14.59
N LYS A 367 15.08 5.30 -14.42
CA LYS A 367 16.46 5.85 -14.34
C LYS A 367 16.88 6.59 -15.60
N LYS A 368 16.41 6.17 -16.78
CA LYS A 368 16.75 6.80 -18.06
C LYS A 368 16.05 8.15 -18.25
N HIS A 369 14.82 8.27 -17.74
CA HIS A 369 13.92 9.40 -18.04
C HIS A 369 13.68 10.34 -16.86
N SER A 370 14.18 10.01 -15.67
CA SER A 370 14.03 10.81 -14.45
C SER A 370 15.37 11.37 -13.99
N LYS A 371 15.35 12.59 -13.45
CA LYS A 371 16.54 13.18 -12.82
C LYS A 371 16.98 12.39 -11.60
N ASP A 372 16.01 12.03 -10.76
CA ASP A 372 16.19 11.25 -9.53
C ASP A 372 15.17 10.12 -9.50
N VAL A 373 15.50 9.01 -8.84
CA VAL A 373 14.60 7.88 -8.63
C VAL A 373 14.61 7.47 -7.15
N PRO A 374 13.51 6.95 -6.60
CA PRO A 374 13.46 6.51 -5.22
C PRO A 374 14.49 5.42 -4.94
N LEU A 375 15.09 5.45 -3.74
CA LEU A 375 16.09 4.49 -3.27
C LEU A 375 15.49 3.45 -2.33
N PHE A 376 14.75 3.92 -1.31
CA PHE A 376 14.12 3.07 -0.29
C PHE A 376 12.60 3.28 -0.35
N ILE A 377 11.94 2.47 -1.17
CA ILE A 377 10.49 2.60 -1.39
C ILE A 377 9.74 2.11 -0.17
N SER A 378 9.26 3.02 0.67
CA SER A 378 8.46 2.67 1.84
C SER A 378 7.00 2.44 1.52
N SER A 379 6.48 3.04 0.45
CA SER A 379 5.09 2.89 0.04
C SER A 379 4.82 3.52 -1.34
N PHE A 380 3.61 3.29 -1.80
CA PHE A 380 2.95 4.05 -2.85
C PHE A 380 1.73 4.75 -2.27
N GLY A 381 1.12 5.62 -3.05
CA GLY A 381 -0.16 6.25 -2.74
C GLY A 381 -0.78 6.88 -3.97
N GLU A 382 -2.03 7.27 -3.84
CA GLU A 382 -2.79 7.89 -4.91
C GLU A 382 -3.36 9.24 -4.48
N ASP A 383 -3.48 10.17 -5.45
CA ASP A 383 -4.32 11.34 -5.27
C ASP A 383 -5.80 11.06 -5.55
N SER A 384 -6.65 12.06 -5.38
CA SER A 384 -8.09 11.95 -5.59
C SER A 384 -8.48 11.61 -7.04
N SER A 385 -7.60 11.89 -8.00
CA SER A 385 -7.77 11.58 -9.43
C SER A 385 -7.21 10.22 -9.84
N GLY A 386 -6.54 9.51 -8.92
CA GLY A 386 -5.94 8.19 -9.19
C GLY A 386 -4.56 8.27 -9.82
N GLU A 387 -3.90 9.43 -9.75
CA GLU A 387 -2.49 9.55 -10.11
C GLU A 387 -1.61 8.91 -9.03
N LEU A 388 -0.57 8.21 -9.46
CA LEU A 388 0.25 7.38 -8.58
C LEU A 388 1.51 8.12 -8.12
N TYR A 389 1.79 7.94 -6.83
CA TYR A 389 2.97 8.48 -6.15
C TYR A 389 3.81 7.38 -5.55
N VAL A 390 5.12 7.63 -5.42
CA VAL A 390 6.09 6.78 -4.70
C VAL A 390 6.64 7.56 -3.53
N VAL A 391 6.70 6.90 -2.38
CA VAL A 391 7.28 7.45 -1.15
C VAL A 391 8.66 6.84 -0.94
N ASP A 392 9.69 7.68 -0.93
CA ASP A 392 11.01 7.29 -0.48
C ASP A 392 11.11 7.51 1.03
N TYR A 393 11.56 6.50 1.75
CA TYR A 393 11.75 6.56 3.21
C TYR A 393 12.67 7.70 3.65
N LEU A 394 13.58 8.14 2.77
CA LEU A 394 14.45 9.30 3.02
C LEU A 394 13.73 10.63 2.94
N GLY A 395 12.46 10.65 2.55
CA GLY A 395 11.57 11.82 2.60
C GLY A 395 11.17 12.38 1.24
N ALA A 396 11.75 11.92 0.14
CA ALA A 396 11.34 12.39 -1.18
C ALA A 396 10.02 11.75 -1.61
N ILE A 397 9.12 12.57 -2.15
CA ILE A 397 7.84 12.14 -2.73
C ILE A 397 7.92 12.32 -4.24
N TYR A 398 7.65 11.26 -4.99
CA TYR A 398 7.68 11.27 -6.45
C TYR A 398 6.28 10.99 -7.03
N LYS A 399 5.98 11.60 -8.17
CA LYS A 399 4.79 11.31 -8.99
C LYS A 399 5.21 10.61 -10.27
N PHE A 400 4.47 9.61 -10.72
CA PHE A 400 4.62 9.06 -12.06
C PHE A 400 4.15 10.06 -13.10
N VAL A 401 4.94 10.28 -14.13
CA VAL A 401 4.64 11.21 -15.23
C VAL A 401 5.02 10.59 -16.57
N SER A 402 4.31 10.98 -17.62
CA SER A 402 4.71 10.69 -18.99
C SER A 402 5.74 11.72 -19.43
N ASN A 403 6.91 11.26 -19.87
CA ASN A 403 7.89 12.13 -20.52
C ASN A 403 7.37 12.51 -21.91
N GLN A 404 7.09 13.79 -22.13
CA GLN A 404 6.55 14.31 -23.39
C GLN A 404 7.63 14.52 -24.44
#